data_e19e256c3e4ae92ebb96da4242af4b3f
#
_entry.id   e19e256c3e4ae92ebb96da4242af4b3f
#
_cell.length_a   1.000
_cell.length_b   1.000
_cell.length_c   1.000
_cell.angle_alpha   90.00
_cell.angle_beta   90.00
_cell.angle_gamma   90.00
#
_symmetry.space_group_name_H-M   'P 1'
#
loop_
_entity.id
_entity.type
_entity.pdbx_description
1 polymer ?
#
loop_
_entity_poly.entity_id
_entity_poly.type
_entity_poly.pdbx_seq_one_letter_code
_entity_poly.pdbx_strand_id
1 'polypeptide(L)'
;MRLTRRYRFAASHRLNTDALTPEENANLYGKCNNPFGHGHDYVLDVSVEGPADASGQIVRREALDQLVQQQVLDRVDHRNLNCDLPELKDRVATTENLASAFEGMLKREWNLPARLARVRISETARNTFELETK
;
A
#
# COMPACT_ATOMS: atom_id res chain seq x y z
N MET A 1 22.35 3.84 4.07
CA MET A 1 21.67 4.99 3.42
C MET A 1 20.29 4.55 2.98
N ARG A 2 19.31 5.44 3.03
CA ARG A 2 17.91 5.12 2.68
C ARG A 2 17.43 6.06 1.58
N LEU A 3 16.79 5.50 0.55
CA LEU A 3 16.05 6.25 -0.48
C LEU A 3 14.57 5.98 -0.31
N THR A 4 13.76 7.04 -0.35
CA THR A 4 12.30 6.92 -0.38
C THR A 4 11.77 7.49 -1.68
N ARG A 5 10.96 6.70 -2.41
CA ARG A 5 10.28 7.14 -3.62
C ARG A 5 8.79 7.22 -3.35
N ARG A 6 8.16 8.27 -3.87
CA ARG A 6 6.73 8.53 -3.66
C ARG A 6 5.93 8.24 -4.91
N TYR A 7 4.82 7.54 -4.72
CA TYR A 7 3.86 7.18 -5.75
C TYR A 7 2.46 7.59 -5.33
N ARG A 8 1.56 7.74 -6.30
CA ARG A 8 0.16 8.07 -6.04
C ARG A 8 -0.73 7.09 -6.75
N PHE A 9 -1.87 6.75 -6.13
CA PHE A 9 -2.89 5.94 -6.77
C PHE A 9 -4.26 6.30 -6.18
N ALA A 10 -5.30 6.14 -6.98
CA ALA A 10 -6.68 6.32 -6.57
C ALA A 10 -7.34 4.95 -6.49
N ALA A 11 -8.02 4.66 -5.39
CA ALA A 11 -8.71 3.40 -5.22
C ALA A 11 -9.92 3.57 -4.30
N SER A 12 -10.87 2.66 -4.41
CA SER A 12 -12.03 2.61 -3.53
C SER A 12 -11.99 1.39 -2.64
N HIS A 13 -12.63 1.50 -1.48
CA HIS A 13 -12.82 0.38 -0.58
C HIS A 13 -14.11 0.53 0.22
N ARG A 14 -14.59 -0.58 0.76
CA ARG A 14 -15.60 -0.60 1.80
C ARG A 14 -15.00 -1.27 3.02
N LEU A 15 -15.12 -0.62 4.17
CA LEU A 15 -14.68 -1.18 5.44
C LEU A 15 -15.90 -1.78 6.16
N ASN A 16 -15.86 -3.08 6.35
CA ASN A 16 -16.91 -3.83 7.02
C ASN A 16 -16.35 -5.14 7.54
N THR A 17 -16.84 -5.59 8.68
CA THR A 17 -16.50 -6.90 9.21
C THR A 17 -17.73 -7.59 9.80
N ASP A 18 -17.86 -8.89 9.56
CA ASP A 18 -18.93 -9.70 10.12
C ASP A 18 -18.76 -9.93 11.64
N ALA A 19 -17.60 -9.60 12.19
CA ALA A 19 -17.35 -9.64 13.64
C ALA A 19 -18.12 -8.57 14.40
N LEU A 20 -18.63 -7.55 13.71
CA LEU A 20 -19.40 -6.46 14.29
C LEU A 20 -20.81 -6.44 13.70
N THR A 21 -21.76 -5.84 14.44
CA THR A 21 -23.10 -5.60 13.92
C THR A 21 -23.06 -4.52 12.83
N PRO A 22 -24.10 -4.42 11.97
CA PRO A 22 -24.19 -3.33 11.00
C PRO A 22 -24.06 -1.94 11.62
N GLU A 23 -24.66 -1.72 12.79
CA GLU A 23 -24.56 -0.44 13.49
C GLU A 23 -23.14 -0.16 13.99
N GLU A 24 -22.48 -1.16 14.56
CA GLU A 24 -21.09 -1.05 15.00
C GLU A 24 -20.14 -0.77 13.84
N ASN A 25 -20.35 -1.41 12.69
CA ASN A 25 -19.58 -1.14 11.48
C ASN A 25 -19.75 0.31 11.02
N ALA A 26 -20.98 0.80 10.98
CA ALA A 26 -21.27 2.17 10.55
C ALA A 26 -20.64 3.20 11.50
N ASN A 27 -20.67 2.95 12.80
CA ASN A 27 -20.07 3.84 13.79
C ASN A 27 -18.54 3.84 13.72
N LEU A 28 -17.93 2.67 13.51
CA LEU A 28 -16.47 2.56 13.48
C LEU A 28 -15.88 3.12 12.18
N TYR A 29 -16.45 2.79 11.04
CA TYR A 29 -15.87 3.08 9.73
C TYR A 29 -16.45 4.31 9.04
N GLY A 30 -17.58 4.83 9.49
CA GLY A 30 -18.22 6.01 8.91
C GLY A 30 -18.48 5.88 7.42
N LYS A 31 -18.01 6.84 6.63
CA LYS A 31 -18.20 6.88 5.17
C LYS A 31 -17.63 5.64 4.47
N CYS A 32 -16.57 5.07 5.00
CA CYS A 32 -15.94 3.88 4.41
C CYS A 32 -16.82 2.63 4.58
N ASN A 33 -17.85 2.67 5.41
CA ASN A 33 -18.82 1.59 5.53
C ASN A 33 -19.99 1.68 4.55
N ASN A 34 -20.08 2.72 3.72
CA ASN A 34 -21.10 2.80 2.69
C ASN A 34 -21.16 1.53 1.85
N PRO A 35 -22.34 1.00 1.49
CA PRO A 35 -22.45 -0.25 0.73
C PRO A 35 -21.68 -0.26 -0.59
N PHE A 36 -21.54 0.90 -1.23
CA PHE A 36 -20.80 1.05 -2.49
C PHE A 36 -19.35 1.48 -2.30
N GLY A 37 -18.92 1.60 -1.03
CA GLY A 37 -17.56 1.98 -0.70
C GLY A 37 -17.32 3.49 -0.72
N HIS A 38 -16.05 3.86 -0.59
CA HIS A 38 -15.57 5.23 -0.61
C HIS A 38 -14.19 5.27 -1.26
N GLY A 39 -13.93 6.31 -2.05
CA GLY A 39 -12.66 6.47 -2.76
C GLY A 39 -11.69 7.38 -2.03
N HIS A 40 -10.41 7.09 -2.19
CA HIS A 40 -9.30 7.90 -1.68
C HIS A 40 -8.23 8.09 -2.73
N ASP A 41 -7.53 9.23 -2.64
CA ASP A 41 -6.28 9.45 -3.35
C ASP A 41 -5.14 9.12 -2.39
N TYR A 42 -4.54 7.95 -2.58
CA TYR A 42 -3.48 7.45 -1.71
C TYR A 42 -2.12 7.96 -2.12
N VAL A 43 -1.24 8.15 -1.15
CA VAL A 43 0.19 8.37 -1.36
C VAL A 43 0.94 7.17 -0.80
N LEU A 44 1.74 6.54 -1.65
CA LEU A 44 2.58 5.40 -1.28
C LEU A 44 4.04 5.82 -1.29
N ASP A 45 4.71 5.70 -0.16
CA ASP A 45 6.16 5.86 -0.07
C ASP A 45 6.80 4.49 0.12
N VAL A 46 7.73 4.15 -0.76
CA VAL A 46 8.53 2.92 -0.67
C VAL A 46 9.96 3.32 -0.36
N SER A 47 10.49 2.79 0.74
CA SER A 47 11.85 3.07 1.19
C SER A 47 12.73 1.85 1.01
N VAL A 48 13.92 2.07 0.48
CA VAL A 48 14.96 1.04 0.31
C VAL A 48 16.24 1.46 1.00
N GLU A 49 17.02 0.50 1.46
CA GLU A 49 18.29 0.74 2.14
C GLU A 49 19.40 -0.10 1.55
N GLY A 50 20.58 0.49 1.52
CA GLY A 50 21.80 -0.18 1.07
C GLY A 50 22.93 0.81 0.92
N PRO A 51 24.15 0.32 0.62
CA PRO A 51 25.28 1.19 0.30
C PRO A 51 25.13 1.77 -1.10
N ALA A 52 25.73 2.93 -1.32
CA ALA A 52 25.86 3.46 -2.67
C ALA A 52 26.88 2.62 -3.46
N ASP A 53 26.58 2.37 -4.72
CA ASP A 53 27.49 1.66 -5.63
C ASP A 53 28.54 2.60 -6.25
N ALA A 54 29.31 2.10 -7.20
CA ALA A 54 30.35 2.88 -7.88
C ALA A 54 29.79 4.09 -8.63
N SER A 55 28.51 4.07 -9.03
CA SER A 55 27.85 5.21 -9.68
C SER A 55 27.28 6.22 -8.68
N GLY A 56 27.39 5.95 -7.37
CA GLY A 56 26.88 6.81 -6.33
C GLY A 56 25.41 6.59 -6.01
N GLN A 57 24.81 5.49 -6.46
CA GLN A 57 23.39 5.18 -6.25
C GLN A 57 23.21 3.91 -5.42
N ILE A 58 22.23 3.90 -4.52
CA ILE A 58 21.88 2.69 -3.76
C ILE A 58 21.00 1.74 -4.58
N VAL A 59 20.30 2.28 -5.57
CA VAL A 59 19.46 1.54 -6.51
C VAL A 59 19.19 2.44 -7.72
N ARG A 60 18.99 1.83 -8.88
CA ARG A 60 18.51 2.59 -10.05
C ARG A 60 17.03 2.93 -9.81
N ARG A 61 16.71 4.23 -9.81
CA ARG A 61 15.35 4.69 -9.51
C ARG A 61 14.33 4.14 -10.49
N GLU A 62 14.71 4.03 -11.78
CA GLU A 62 13.84 3.48 -12.82
C GLU A 62 13.49 2.01 -12.54
N ALA A 63 14.44 1.24 -12.04
CA ALA A 63 14.20 -0.17 -11.70
C ALA A 63 13.25 -0.31 -10.51
N LEU A 64 13.41 0.54 -9.49
CA LEU A 64 12.50 0.58 -8.36
C LEU A 64 11.11 1.01 -8.81
N ASP A 65 11.01 2.08 -9.61
CA ASP A 65 9.72 2.59 -10.11
C ASP A 65 8.99 1.51 -10.93
N GLN A 66 9.70 0.79 -11.78
CA GLN A 66 9.13 -0.28 -12.59
C GLN A 66 8.60 -1.43 -11.73
N LEU A 67 9.35 -1.83 -10.72
CA LEU A 67 8.93 -2.90 -9.80
C LEU A 67 7.65 -2.48 -9.05
N VAL A 68 7.62 -1.28 -8.49
CA VAL A 68 6.45 -0.76 -7.77
C VAL A 68 5.26 -0.64 -8.72
N GLN A 69 5.47 -0.15 -9.93
CA GLN A 69 4.39 -0.03 -10.92
C GLN A 69 3.78 -1.39 -11.23
N GLN A 70 4.60 -2.38 -11.55
CA GLN A 70 4.13 -3.72 -11.94
C GLN A 70 3.53 -4.51 -10.78
N GLN A 71 4.16 -4.46 -9.62
CA GLN A 71 3.75 -5.30 -8.50
C GLN A 71 2.62 -4.69 -7.66
N VAL A 72 2.48 -3.37 -7.66
CA VAL A 72 1.50 -2.69 -6.81
C VAL A 72 0.56 -1.81 -7.63
N LEU A 73 1.07 -0.77 -8.28
CA LEU A 73 0.21 0.28 -8.87
C LEU A 73 -0.73 -0.26 -9.96
N ASP A 74 -0.24 -1.13 -10.84
CA ASP A 74 -1.06 -1.74 -11.89
C ASP A 74 -2.22 -2.57 -11.34
N ARG A 75 -2.09 -3.03 -10.09
CA ARG A 75 -3.09 -3.88 -9.46
C ARG A 75 -4.11 -3.11 -8.63
N VAL A 76 -3.79 -1.88 -8.21
CA VAL A 76 -4.64 -1.13 -7.26
C VAL A 76 -5.15 0.18 -7.81
N ASP A 77 -4.44 0.81 -8.76
CA ASP A 77 -4.83 2.12 -9.26
C ASP A 77 -6.13 2.05 -10.05
N HIS A 78 -7.10 2.89 -9.66
CA HIS A 78 -8.46 2.92 -10.22
C HIS A 78 -9.21 1.60 -10.01
N ARG A 79 -8.91 0.87 -8.93
CA ARG A 79 -9.54 -0.42 -8.62
C ARG A 79 -10.35 -0.33 -7.32
N ASN A 80 -11.20 -1.33 -7.14
CA ASN A 80 -11.89 -1.56 -5.87
C ASN A 80 -11.07 -2.57 -5.06
N LEU A 81 -10.53 -2.13 -3.92
CA LEU A 81 -9.62 -2.94 -3.13
C LEU A 81 -10.27 -4.20 -2.55
N ASN A 82 -11.58 -4.18 -2.30
CA ASN A 82 -12.31 -5.34 -1.80
C ASN A 82 -12.48 -6.42 -2.86
N CYS A 83 -12.64 -6.03 -4.13
CA CYS A 83 -12.97 -6.95 -5.21
C CYS A 83 -11.76 -7.37 -6.03
N ASP A 84 -10.82 -6.44 -6.23
CA ASP A 84 -9.77 -6.60 -7.23
C ASP A 84 -8.41 -7.01 -6.63
N LEU A 85 -8.30 -7.09 -5.29
CA LEU A 85 -7.06 -7.42 -4.62
C LEU A 85 -7.21 -8.70 -3.79
N PRO A 86 -6.80 -9.87 -4.34
CA PRO A 86 -6.94 -11.16 -3.66
C PRO A 86 -6.28 -11.21 -2.27
N GLU A 87 -5.20 -10.44 -2.07
CA GLU A 87 -4.48 -10.37 -0.80
C GLU A 87 -5.34 -9.83 0.34
N LEU A 88 -6.45 -9.13 0.03
CA LEU A 88 -7.38 -8.58 1.02
C LEU A 88 -8.71 -9.38 1.10
N LYS A 89 -8.79 -10.53 0.43
CA LYS A 89 -10.04 -11.29 0.31
C LYS A 89 -10.66 -11.62 1.68
N ASP A 90 -9.84 -12.06 2.63
CA ASP A 90 -10.27 -12.48 3.97
C ASP A 90 -9.92 -11.46 5.04
N ARG A 91 -9.66 -10.21 4.65
CA ARG A 91 -9.28 -9.12 5.54
C ARG A 91 -10.15 -7.90 5.31
N VAL A 92 -10.32 -7.10 6.35
CA VAL A 92 -10.89 -5.76 6.19
C VAL A 92 -9.90 -4.92 5.38
N ALA A 93 -10.39 -4.18 4.39
CA ALA A 93 -9.54 -3.40 3.48
C ALA A 93 -9.09 -2.07 4.10
N THR A 94 -8.60 -2.11 5.34
CA THR A 94 -8.00 -0.98 6.03
C THR A 94 -6.65 -0.62 5.42
N THR A 95 -6.18 0.59 5.69
CA THR A 95 -4.85 1.00 5.22
C THR A 95 -3.73 0.19 5.88
N GLU A 96 -3.93 -0.24 7.13
CA GLU A 96 -3.01 -1.15 7.82
C GLU A 96 -2.85 -2.47 7.07
N ASN A 97 -3.96 -3.10 6.71
CA ASN A 97 -3.93 -4.36 5.95
C ASN A 97 -3.42 -4.14 4.53
N LEU A 98 -3.69 -2.97 3.94
CA LEU A 98 -3.18 -2.62 2.63
C LEU A 98 -1.65 -2.50 2.64
N ALA A 99 -1.08 -1.86 3.66
CA ALA A 99 0.39 -1.75 3.81
C ALA A 99 1.04 -3.13 3.91
N SER A 100 0.45 -4.03 4.70
CA SER A 100 0.93 -5.41 4.84
C SER A 100 0.86 -6.17 3.49
N ALA A 101 -0.23 -5.99 2.74
CA ALA A 101 -0.38 -6.59 1.43
C ALA A 101 0.68 -6.07 0.45
N PHE A 102 0.93 -4.78 0.43
CA PHE A 102 1.94 -4.17 -0.45
C PHE A 102 3.34 -4.67 -0.13
N GLU A 103 3.68 -4.81 1.14
CA GLU A 103 4.97 -5.40 1.54
C GLU A 103 5.13 -6.80 0.92
N GLY A 104 4.12 -7.65 1.05
CA GLY A 104 4.15 -9.00 0.48
C GLY A 104 4.25 -9.00 -1.04
N MET A 105 3.50 -8.11 -1.71
CA MET A 105 3.52 -7.98 -3.17
C MET A 105 4.89 -7.55 -3.68
N LEU A 106 5.53 -6.60 -3.00
CA LEU A 106 6.87 -6.14 -3.37
C LEU A 106 7.93 -7.20 -3.10
N LYS A 107 7.87 -7.87 -1.95
CA LYS A 107 8.86 -8.90 -1.58
C LYS A 107 8.84 -10.09 -2.53
N ARG A 108 7.69 -10.45 -3.06
CA ARG A 108 7.53 -11.63 -3.93
C ARG A 108 8.45 -11.58 -5.15
N GLU A 109 8.59 -10.42 -5.76
CA GLU A 109 9.38 -10.23 -6.97
C GLU A 109 10.59 -9.32 -6.75
N TRP A 110 11.01 -9.15 -5.49
CA TRP A 110 12.11 -8.25 -5.16
C TRP A 110 13.44 -8.76 -5.71
N ASN A 111 14.01 -8.01 -6.65
CA ASN A 111 15.26 -8.36 -7.32
C ASN A 111 16.27 -7.19 -7.35
N LEU A 112 16.07 -6.20 -6.46
CA LEU A 112 16.91 -5.02 -6.41
C LEU A 112 18.09 -5.22 -5.45
N PRO A 113 19.23 -4.53 -5.67
CA PRO A 113 20.39 -4.65 -4.78
C PRO A 113 20.18 -4.07 -3.39
N ALA A 114 19.31 -3.07 -3.27
CA ALA A 114 18.92 -2.50 -1.98
C ALA A 114 17.78 -3.31 -1.38
N ARG A 115 17.71 -3.40 -0.05
CA ARG A 115 16.62 -4.11 0.62
C ARG A 115 15.39 -3.21 0.76
N LEU A 116 14.21 -3.79 0.70
CA LEU A 116 12.98 -3.08 1.07
C LEU A 116 13.02 -2.78 2.56
N ALA A 117 12.89 -1.52 2.93
CA ALA A 117 13.02 -1.08 4.32
C ALA A 117 11.70 -0.62 4.94
N ARG A 118 10.83 0.01 4.16
CA ARG A 118 9.58 0.56 4.68
C ARG A 118 8.55 0.71 3.59
N VAL A 119 7.29 0.44 3.95
CA VAL A 119 6.10 0.78 3.16
C VAL A 119 5.29 1.78 3.99
N ARG A 120 4.97 2.92 3.42
CA ARG A 120 4.20 3.96 4.07
C ARG A 120 3.05 4.39 3.17
N ILE A 121 1.84 4.42 3.72
CA ILE A 121 0.64 4.80 2.97
C ILE A 121 -0.08 5.92 3.69
N SER A 122 -0.34 7.02 2.97
CA SER A 122 -1.20 8.10 3.42
C SER A 122 -2.56 7.94 2.74
N GLU A 123 -3.58 7.69 3.52
CA GLU A 123 -4.97 7.54 3.06
C GLU A 123 -5.62 8.92 2.88
N THR A 124 -5.38 9.80 3.86
CA THR A 124 -5.84 11.18 3.87
C THR A 124 -4.68 12.08 4.31
N ALA A 125 -4.89 13.40 4.28
CA ALA A 125 -3.91 14.35 4.80
C ALA A 125 -3.65 14.18 6.31
N ARG A 126 -4.53 13.47 7.02
CA ARG A 126 -4.46 13.30 8.49
C ARG A 126 -3.96 11.94 8.93
N ASN A 127 -4.06 10.92 8.08
CA ASN A 127 -3.77 9.53 8.45
C ASN A 127 -2.69 8.95 7.56
N THR A 128 -1.58 8.56 8.17
CA THR A 128 -0.46 7.90 7.52
C THR A 128 -0.08 6.66 8.32
N PHE A 129 0.11 5.55 7.64
CA PHE A 129 0.47 4.26 8.24
C PHE A 129 1.80 3.80 7.69
N GLU A 130 2.70 3.36 8.58
CA GLU A 130 4.03 2.89 8.20
C GLU A 130 4.23 1.45 8.66
N LEU A 131 4.88 0.67 7.81
CA LEU A 131 5.31 -0.69 8.12
C LEU A 131 6.81 -0.77 7.85
N GLU A 132 7.60 -0.97 8.91
CA GLU A 132 9.04 -1.25 8.78
C GLU A 132 9.22 -2.71 8.38
N THR A 133 9.94 -2.92 7.29
CA THR A 133 10.21 -4.26 6.77
C THR A 133 11.45 -4.84 7.42
N LYS A 134 11.34 -6.05 7.90
CA LYS A 134 12.46 -6.77 8.52
C LYS A 134 13.21 -7.61 7.51
#